data_a8268f87d6a0d09c0c55a02259789910
#
_entry.id   a8268f87d6a0d09c0c55a02259789910
#
_cell.length_a   1.000
_cell.length_b   1.000
_cell.length_c   1.000
_cell.angle_alpha   90.00
_cell.angle_beta   90.00
_cell.angle_gamma   90.00
#
_symmetry.space_group_name_H-M   'P 1'
#
loop_
_entity.id
_entity.type
_entity.pdbx_description
1 polymer ?
#
loop_
_entity_poly.entity_id
_entity_poly.type
_entity_poly.pdbx_seq_one_letter_code
_entity_poly.pdbx_strand_id
1 'polypeptide(L)'
;MNGWKDIDKRPLLLVPVLALGALPLMGSGSTWLTLTVAGLAMGMIIFIMASGLTLVFGLMDVLNFGHGLFIALGAFVATSVLGAMGDWTGSGEWWRNLLAVLSAMGVAMAVAAAVGVAFERFIVRPVYGQHLKQILITMGGMIIGEELIKVIWGPQQIALPLPEALRGAVLWGDAAIEKYRLLAVVVGLAVWAVQMWVLSRTKIGLLIRAGVQDREMVESLGYPIRRLFVGVFVVGSALAGLGGVMWGLYQQNVVPQMGAQVNVLIFIVIIIGGLGSTGGALIGALLVGLMANYTGFLAPKLALFSNIALMAGILLWRPQGVYPVANR
;
A
#
# COMPACT_ATOMS: atom_id res chain seq x y z
N MET A 1 -21.72 -5.04 -19.80
CA MET A 1 -20.33 -5.34 -20.18
C MET A 1 -19.60 -4.18 -20.87
N ASN A 2 -19.86 -2.92 -20.56
CA ASN A 2 -19.23 -1.76 -21.22
C ASN A 2 -18.63 -0.75 -20.22
N GLY A 3 -18.33 -1.15 -18.98
CA GLY A 3 -17.88 -0.24 -17.91
C GLY A 3 -16.49 0.41 -18.09
N TRP A 4 -15.75 0.11 -19.15
CA TRP A 4 -14.43 0.71 -19.42
C TRP A 4 -14.48 1.83 -20.45
N LYS A 5 -15.59 2.01 -21.19
CA LYS A 5 -15.72 3.06 -22.21
C LYS A 5 -16.09 4.43 -21.62
N ASP A 6 -16.72 4.45 -20.45
CA ASP A 6 -17.20 5.69 -19.81
C ASP A 6 -16.28 6.22 -18.70
N ILE A 7 -15.12 5.58 -18.47
CA ILE A 7 -14.13 6.06 -17.48
C ILE A 7 -13.47 7.31 -18.07
N ASP A 8 -13.59 8.43 -17.37
CA ASP A 8 -12.84 9.65 -17.67
C ASP A 8 -11.33 9.32 -17.71
N LYS A 9 -10.73 9.38 -18.89
CA LYS A 9 -9.31 9.05 -19.10
C LYS A 9 -8.35 10.17 -18.69
N ARG A 10 -8.88 11.37 -18.44
CA ARG A 10 -8.06 12.55 -18.07
C ARG A 10 -7.15 12.32 -16.86
N PRO A 11 -7.62 11.67 -15.77
CA PRO A 11 -6.75 11.42 -14.64
C PRO A 11 -5.58 10.48 -14.90
N LEU A 12 -5.70 9.56 -15.86
CA LEU A 12 -4.57 8.70 -16.27
C LEU A 12 -3.40 9.49 -16.84
N LEU A 13 -3.67 10.67 -17.41
CA LEU A 13 -2.65 11.54 -17.96
C LEU A 13 -1.85 12.29 -16.88
N LEU A 14 -2.33 12.35 -15.64
CA LEU A 14 -1.61 13.07 -14.56
C LEU A 14 -0.24 12.45 -14.28
N VAL A 15 -0.13 11.12 -14.30
CA VAL A 15 1.14 10.43 -14.04
C VAL A 15 2.17 10.74 -15.13
N PRO A 16 1.89 10.54 -16.44
CA PRO A 16 2.86 10.90 -17.49
C PRO A 16 3.10 12.41 -17.57
N VAL A 17 2.10 13.25 -17.32
CA VAL A 17 2.29 14.72 -17.30
C VAL A 17 3.26 15.13 -16.19
N LEU A 18 3.11 14.59 -14.98
CA LEU A 18 4.04 14.85 -13.88
C LEU A 18 5.45 14.33 -14.20
N ALA A 19 5.54 13.12 -14.76
CA ALA A 19 6.83 12.51 -15.09
C ALA A 19 7.57 13.29 -16.20
N LEU A 20 6.88 13.63 -17.29
CA LEU A 20 7.46 14.37 -18.41
C LEU A 20 7.72 15.84 -18.05
N GLY A 21 6.84 16.46 -17.25
CA GLY A 21 7.01 17.82 -16.76
C GLY A 21 8.23 18.00 -15.85
N ALA A 22 8.66 16.93 -15.18
CA ALA A 22 9.87 16.97 -14.35
C ALA A 22 11.17 16.87 -15.18
N LEU A 23 11.13 16.39 -16.42
CA LEU A 23 12.32 16.16 -17.25
C LEU A 23 13.23 17.39 -17.39
N PRO A 24 12.74 18.60 -17.71
CA PRO A 24 13.59 19.79 -17.83
C PRO A 24 14.21 20.23 -16.48
N LEU A 25 13.65 19.82 -15.36
CA LEU A 25 14.11 20.21 -14.03
C LEU A 25 15.23 19.31 -13.50
N MET A 26 15.43 18.11 -14.09
CA MET A 26 16.35 17.09 -13.57
C MET A 26 17.79 17.22 -14.12
N GLY A 27 18.05 18.16 -15.03
CA GLY A 27 19.38 18.43 -15.58
C GLY A 27 19.91 17.39 -16.57
N SER A 28 19.57 16.09 -16.42
CA SER A 28 19.95 15.04 -17.35
C SER A 28 18.86 13.96 -17.50
N GLY A 29 18.78 13.34 -18.67
CA GLY A 29 17.82 12.26 -18.95
C GLY A 29 18.07 11.00 -18.08
N SER A 30 19.33 10.72 -17.74
CA SER A 30 19.71 9.60 -16.88
C SER A 30 19.22 9.81 -15.43
N THR A 31 19.43 11.00 -14.88
CA THR A 31 18.90 11.36 -13.54
C THR A 31 17.37 11.30 -13.53
N TRP A 32 16.72 11.86 -14.56
CA TRP A 32 15.27 11.80 -14.69
C TRP A 32 14.77 10.34 -14.73
N LEU A 33 15.38 9.46 -15.52
CA LEU A 33 15.00 8.07 -15.61
C LEU A 33 15.16 7.33 -14.26
N THR A 34 16.30 7.53 -13.60
CA THR A 34 16.57 6.94 -12.28
C THR A 34 15.54 7.38 -11.24
N LEU A 35 15.22 8.67 -11.18
CA LEU A 35 14.25 9.23 -10.24
C LEU A 35 12.81 8.80 -10.58
N THR A 36 12.48 8.71 -11.87
CA THR A 36 11.16 8.23 -12.31
C THR A 36 10.93 6.79 -11.89
N VAL A 37 11.88 5.89 -12.15
CA VAL A 37 11.76 4.48 -11.72
C VAL A 37 11.73 4.39 -10.19
N ALA A 38 12.51 5.19 -9.48
CA ALA A 38 12.47 5.28 -8.02
C ALA A 38 11.09 5.71 -7.51
N GLY A 39 10.51 6.74 -8.12
CA GLY A 39 9.18 7.25 -7.81
C GLY A 39 8.08 6.23 -8.10
N LEU A 40 8.17 5.54 -9.23
CA LEU A 40 7.24 4.46 -9.55
C LEU A 40 7.34 3.28 -8.56
N ALA A 41 8.54 2.89 -8.19
CA ALA A 41 8.76 1.81 -7.20
C ALA A 41 8.19 2.18 -5.84
N MET A 42 8.50 3.38 -5.33
CA MET A 42 7.92 3.91 -4.08
C MET A 42 6.40 3.98 -4.18
N GLY A 43 5.87 4.50 -5.28
CA GLY A 43 4.43 4.57 -5.54
C GLY A 43 3.76 3.19 -5.51
N MET A 44 4.38 2.17 -6.11
CA MET A 44 3.85 0.80 -6.10
C MET A 44 3.86 0.19 -4.69
N ILE A 45 4.89 0.43 -3.88
CA ILE A 45 4.92 -0.03 -2.48
C ILE A 45 3.81 0.66 -1.68
N ILE A 46 3.64 1.97 -1.82
CA ILE A 46 2.57 2.71 -1.16
C ILE A 46 1.20 2.22 -1.67
N PHE A 47 1.06 1.91 -2.97
CA PHE A 47 -0.15 1.32 -3.52
C PHE A 47 -0.52 -0.01 -2.86
N ILE A 48 0.43 -0.92 -2.67
CA ILE A 48 0.19 -2.22 -2.00
C ILE A 48 -0.44 -1.97 -0.62
N MET A 49 0.14 -1.07 0.17
CA MET A 49 -0.36 -0.72 1.51
C MET A 49 -1.72 -0.02 1.43
N ALA A 50 -1.85 0.99 0.59
CA ALA A 50 -3.07 1.77 0.43
C ALA A 50 -4.23 0.94 -0.13
N SER A 51 -3.95 -0.04 -1.01
CA SER A 51 -4.96 -0.90 -1.61
C SER A 51 -5.71 -1.73 -0.58
N GLY A 52 -5.02 -2.21 0.46
CA GLY A 52 -5.64 -2.91 1.59
C GLY A 52 -6.65 -2.04 2.32
N LEU A 53 -6.27 -0.80 2.67
CA LEU A 53 -7.17 0.15 3.32
C LEU A 53 -8.31 0.60 2.39
N THR A 54 -8.02 0.77 1.10
CA THR A 54 -9.02 1.11 0.08
C THR A 54 -10.10 0.05 -0.03
N LEU A 55 -9.74 -1.24 0.02
CA LEU A 55 -10.70 -2.35 0.04
C LEU A 55 -11.58 -2.29 1.29
N VAL A 56 -10.98 -2.15 2.47
CA VAL A 56 -11.72 -2.10 3.76
C VAL A 56 -12.68 -0.91 3.76
N PHE A 57 -12.19 0.29 3.44
CA PHE A 57 -13.04 1.48 3.41
C PHE A 57 -14.13 1.39 2.33
N GLY A 58 -13.73 0.99 1.11
CA GLY A 58 -14.64 0.94 -0.04
C GLY A 58 -15.81 -0.03 0.14
N LEU A 59 -15.59 -1.13 0.88
CA LEU A 59 -16.57 -2.22 1.00
C LEU A 59 -17.30 -2.25 2.34
N MET A 60 -16.65 -1.81 3.41
CA MET A 60 -17.18 -1.93 4.76
C MET A 60 -17.54 -0.56 5.36
N ASP A 61 -17.17 0.54 4.70
CA ASP A 61 -17.27 1.90 5.22
C ASP A 61 -16.60 2.07 6.59
N VAL A 62 -15.48 1.39 6.79
CA VAL A 62 -14.71 1.38 8.04
C VAL A 62 -13.47 2.23 7.90
N LEU A 63 -13.40 3.29 8.70
CA LEU A 63 -12.20 4.11 8.86
C LEU A 63 -11.23 3.40 9.82
N ASN A 64 -10.34 2.59 9.26
CA ASN A 64 -9.35 1.83 10.03
C ASN A 64 -8.03 2.58 10.18
N PHE A 65 -7.88 3.38 11.23
CA PHE A 65 -6.62 4.02 11.57
C PHE A 65 -5.55 3.04 12.10
N GLY A 66 -5.98 1.84 12.52
CA GLY A 66 -5.10 0.74 12.91
C GLY A 66 -4.37 0.05 11.76
N HIS A 67 -4.58 0.49 10.50
CA HIS A 67 -3.97 -0.14 9.33
C HIS A 67 -2.44 -0.16 9.38
N GLY A 68 -1.82 0.89 9.93
CA GLY A 68 -0.38 0.98 10.15
C GLY A 68 0.21 -0.12 11.02
N LEU A 69 -0.57 -0.68 11.97
CA LEU A 69 -0.12 -1.83 12.76
C LEU A 69 0.26 -3.03 11.88
N PHE A 70 -0.58 -3.37 10.89
CA PHE A 70 -0.33 -4.52 10.02
C PHE A 70 0.90 -4.30 9.14
N ILE A 71 1.18 -3.04 8.76
CA ILE A 71 2.37 -2.65 8.01
C ILE A 71 3.62 -2.86 8.88
N ALA A 72 3.63 -2.30 10.09
CA ALA A 72 4.74 -2.48 11.02
C ALA A 72 4.96 -3.97 11.34
N LEU A 73 3.88 -4.69 11.66
CA LEU A 73 3.94 -6.13 11.94
C LEU A 73 4.54 -6.92 10.76
N GLY A 74 4.13 -6.62 9.52
CA GLY A 74 4.68 -7.26 8.33
C GLY A 74 6.18 -7.03 8.19
N ALA A 75 6.66 -5.81 8.43
CA ALA A 75 8.08 -5.47 8.39
C ALA A 75 8.88 -6.20 9.47
N PHE A 76 8.38 -6.26 10.71
CA PHE A 76 9.04 -6.96 11.82
C PHE A 76 9.04 -8.48 11.65
N VAL A 77 7.96 -9.06 11.12
CA VAL A 77 7.93 -10.48 10.74
C VAL A 77 8.97 -10.77 9.64
N ALA A 78 9.12 -9.87 8.67
CA ALA A 78 10.15 -10.02 7.63
C ALA A 78 11.57 -10.02 8.22
N THR A 79 11.87 -9.20 9.24
CA THR A 79 13.20 -9.23 9.91
C THR A 79 13.47 -10.61 10.51
N SER A 80 12.46 -11.20 11.17
CA SER A 80 12.58 -12.53 11.78
C SER A 80 12.79 -13.62 10.74
N VAL A 81 11.99 -13.61 9.65
CA VAL A 81 12.08 -14.64 8.60
C VAL A 81 13.40 -14.52 7.82
N LEU A 82 13.76 -13.32 7.37
CA LEU A 82 15.00 -13.10 6.61
C LEU A 82 16.22 -13.30 7.49
N GLY A 83 16.15 -12.96 8.78
CA GLY A 83 17.19 -13.24 9.76
C GLY A 83 17.42 -14.76 9.94
N ALA A 84 16.34 -15.53 10.06
CA ALA A 84 16.42 -17.00 10.14
C ALA A 84 16.92 -17.64 8.85
N MET A 85 16.77 -16.96 7.69
CA MET A 85 17.24 -17.40 6.38
C MET A 85 18.53 -16.67 5.94
N GLY A 86 19.37 -16.28 6.90
CA GLY A 86 20.60 -15.52 6.65
C GLY A 86 21.52 -16.16 5.59
N ASP A 87 21.70 -17.48 5.64
CA ASP A 87 22.49 -18.24 4.66
C ASP A 87 21.90 -18.13 3.24
N TRP A 88 20.58 -18.00 3.12
CA TRP A 88 19.91 -17.88 1.83
C TRP A 88 19.99 -16.45 1.30
N THR A 89 19.85 -15.46 2.17
CA THR A 89 19.90 -14.04 1.79
C THR A 89 21.30 -13.57 1.45
N GLY A 90 22.34 -14.17 2.03
CA GLY A 90 23.76 -13.92 1.75
C GLY A 90 24.34 -14.78 0.63
N SER A 91 23.56 -15.69 0.04
CA SER A 91 24.04 -16.59 -1.02
C SER A 91 24.09 -15.84 -2.37
N GLY A 92 25.11 -16.14 -3.18
CA GLY A 92 25.20 -15.64 -4.56
C GLY A 92 24.14 -16.23 -5.52
N GLU A 93 23.34 -17.21 -5.07
CA GLU A 93 22.33 -17.87 -5.88
C GLU A 93 21.01 -17.07 -5.85
N TRP A 94 20.64 -16.46 -6.97
CA TRP A 94 19.46 -15.59 -7.09
C TRP A 94 18.14 -16.25 -6.64
N TRP A 95 17.97 -17.56 -6.90
CA TRP A 95 16.74 -18.27 -6.56
C TRP A 95 16.57 -18.48 -5.05
N ARG A 96 17.66 -18.65 -4.26
CA ARG A 96 17.61 -18.71 -2.80
C ARG A 96 17.17 -17.37 -2.23
N ASN A 97 17.75 -16.29 -2.72
CA ASN A 97 17.36 -14.94 -2.33
C ASN A 97 15.87 -14.67 -2.63
N LEU A 98 15.40 -15.06 -3.82
CA LEU A 98 14.01 -14.89 -4.21
C LEU A 98 13.06 -15.70 -3.30
N LEU A 99 13.39 -16.97 -3.03
CA LEU A 99 12.59 -17.79 -2.11
C LEU A 99 12.57 -17.25 -0.69
N ALA A 100 13.69 -16.70 -0.19
CA ALA A 100 13.74 -16.06 1.12
C ALA A 100 12.76 -14.85 1.18
N VAL A 101 12.78 -13.99 0.16
CA VAL A 101 11.88 -12.84 0.08
C VAL A 101 10.42 -13.28 -0.05
N LEU A 102 10.11 -14.25 -0.92
CA LEU A 102 8.76 -14.78 -1.07
C LEU A 102 8.26 -15.44 0.22
N SER A 103 9.13 -16.14 0.94
CA SER A 103 8.79 -16.73 2.25
C SER A 103 8.49 -15.64 3.28
N ALA A 104 9.30 -14.57 3.33
CA ALA A 104 9.04 -13.44 4.21
C ALA A 104 7.71 -12.75 3.89
N MET A 105 7.42 -12.53 2.59
CA MET A 105 6.13 -11.99 2.13
C MET A 105 4.96 -12.90 2.54
N GLY A 106 5.06 -14.20 2.28
CA GLY A 106 4.00 -15.16 2.60
C GLY A 106 3.72 -15.27 4.11
N VAL A 107 4.76 -15.36 4.93
CA VAL A 107 4.63 -15.44 6.40
C VAL A 107 4.10 -14.12 6.95
N ALA A 108 4.61 -12.97 6.49
CA ALA A 108 4.11 -11.66 6.92
C ALA A 108 2.64 -11.45 6.57
N MET A 109 2.22 -11.85 5.37
CA MET A 109 0.81 -11.82 4.95
C MET A 109 -0.06 -12.71 5.84
N ALA A 110 0.40 -13.94 6.13
CA ALA A 110 -0.34 -14.88 6.97
C ALA A 110 -0.49 -14.39 8.42
N VAL A 111 0.58 -13.86 9.00
CA VAL A 111 0.56 -13.29 10.36
C VAL A 111 -0.32 -12.04 10.41
N ALA A 112 -0.18 -11.11 9.45
CA ALA A 112 -1.01 -9.92 9.38
C ALA A 112 -2.50 -10.28 9.16
N ALA A 113 -2.80 -11.30 8.35
CA ALA A 113 -4.15 -11.83 8.16
C ALA A 113 -4.73 -12.40 9.47
N ALA A 114 -3.96 -13.21 10.20
CA ALA A 114 -4.38 -13.81 11.46
C ALA A 114 -4.67 -12.75 12.54
N VAL A 115 -3.76 -11.76 12.68
CA VAL A 115 -3.97 -10.61 13.58
C VAL A 115 -5.16 -9.78 13.10
N GLY A 116 -5.34 -9.64 11.76
CA GLY A 116 -6.47 -8.96 11.15
C GLY A 116 -7.82 -9.58 11.53
N VAL A 117 -7.93 -10.92 11.59
CA VAL A 117 -9.15 -11.59 12.07
C VAL A 117 -9.45 -11.20 13.52
N ALA A 118 -8.44 -11.21 14.39
CA ALA A 118 -8.60 -10.83 15.78
C ALA A 118 -8.97 -9.35 15.91
N PHE A 119 -8.29 -8.46 15.18
CA PHE A 119 -8.53 -7.03 15.18
C PHE A 119 -9.94 -6.68 14.69
N GLU A 120 -10.40 -7.33 13.62
CA GLU A 120 -11.78 -7.16 13.12
C GLU A 120 -12.78 -7.59 14.18
N ARG A 121 -12.59 -8.78 14.74
CA ARG A 121 -13.56 -9.38 15.66
C ARG A 121 -13.71 -8.63 16.97
N PHE A 122 -12.60 -8.19 17.55
CA PHE A 122 -12.56 -7.61 18.90
C PHE A 122 -12.55 -6.07 18.91
N ILE A 123 -12.03 -5.43 17.86
CA ILE A 123 -11.84 -3.97 17.82
C ILE A 123 -12.83 -3.30 16.87
N VAL A 124 -12.88 -3.76 15.60
CA VAL A 124 -13.64 -3.05 14.57
C VAL A 124 -15.12 -3.37 14.63
N ARG A 125 -15.45 -4.65 14.76
CA ARG A 125 -16.82 -5.16 14.70
C ARG A 125 -17.77 -4.56 15.75
N PRO A 126 -17.38 -4.34 17.03
CA PRO A 126 -18.28 -3.74 18.03
C PRO A 126 -18.70 -2.32 17.71
N VAL A 127 -18.00 -1.64 16.80
CA VAL A 127 -18.23 -0.22 16.46
C VAL A 127 -18.60 0.00 15.00
N TYR A 128 -19.10 -1.04 14.30
CA TYR A 128 -19.61 -0.87 12.94
C TYR A 128 -20.71 0.19 12.87
N GLY A 129 -20.61 1.07 11.84
CA GLY A 129 -21.54 2.18 11.64
C GLY A 129 -21.33 3.39 12.56
N GLN A 130 -20.30 3.39 13.41
CA GLN A 130 -20.01 4.48 14.35
C GLN A 130 -18.63 5.10 14.04
N HIS A 131 -18.52 5.90 12.99
CA HIS A 131 -17.24 6.40 12.43
C HIS A 131 -16.30 7.01 13.47
N LEU A 132 -16.79 7.88 14.37
CA LEU A 132 -15.93 8.48 15.41
C LEU A 132 -15.37 7.43 16.37
N LYS A 133 -16.19 6.45 16.79
CA LYS A 133 -15.72 5.37 17.66
C LYS A 133 -14.77 4.43 16.92
N GLN A 134 -14.98 4.19 15.60
CA GLN A 134 -14.04 3.42 14.78
C GLN A 134 -12.66 4.06 14.76
N ILE A 135 -12.58 5.37 14.54
CA ILE A 135 -11.32 6.11 14.54
C ILE A 135 -10.61 5.93 15.88
N LEU A 136 -11.29 6.23 16.99
CA LEU A 136 -10.70 6.19 18.32
C LEU A 136 -10.22 4.79 18.70
N ILE A 137 -11.06 3.77 18.50
CA ILE A 137 -10.74 2.41 18.93
C ILE A 137 -9.66 1.76 18.04
N THR A 138 -9.64 2.06 16.73
CA THR A 138 -8.61 1.55 15.83
C THR A 138 -7.27 2.24 16.04
N MET A 139 -7.25 3.53 16.39
CA MET A 139 -6.03 4.22 16.86
C MET A 139 -5.52 3.62 18.16
N GLY A 140 -6.39 3.37 19.14
CA GLY A 140 -6.02 2.67 20.36
C GLY A 140 -5.44 1.28 20.10
N GLY A 141 -6.07 0.52 19.20
CA GLY A 141 -5.56 -0.78 18.75
C GLY A 141 -4.18 -0.70 18.08
N MET A 142 -3.92 0.36 17.30
CA MET A 142 -2.61 0.60 16.70
C MET A 142 -1.54 0.87 17.77
N ILE A 143 -1.85 1.72 18.77
CA ILE A 143 -0.92 2.03 19.85
C ILE A 143 -0.58 0.77 20.66
N ILE A 144 -1.59 -0.02 21.05
CA ILE A 144 -1.38 -1.29 21.74
C ILE A 144 -0.52 -2.24 20.91
N GLY A 145 -0.81 -2.36 19.61
CA GLY A 145 -0.05 -3.20 18.70
C GLY A 145 1.40 -2.74 18.53
N GLU A 146 1.65 -1.43 18.48
CA GLU A 146 3.00 -0.87 18.44
C GLU A 146 3.79 -1.21 19.72
N GLU A 147 3.15 -1.09 20.90
CA GLU A 147 3.78 -1.49 22.15
C GLU A 147 4.05 -3.00 22.21
N LEU A 148 3.15 -3.83 21.70
CA LEU A 148 3.40 -5.28 21.58
C LEU A 148 4.58 -5.59 20.66
N ILE A 149 4.73 -4.89 19.54
CA ILE A 149 5.91 -5.01 18.67
C ILE A 149 7.19 -4.68 19.45
N LYS A 150 7.20 -3.60 20.25
CA LYS A 150 8.34 -3.23 21.10
C LYS A 150 8.66 -4.30 22.17
N VAL A 151 7.65 -4.95 22.71
CA VAL A 151 7.83 -6.05 23.69
C VAL A 151 8.48 -7.28 23.03
N ILE A 152 8.09 -7.60 21.79
CA ILE A 152 8.55 -8.81 21.09
C ILE A 152 9.93 -8.63 20.46
N TRP A 153 10.15 -7.51 19.75
CA TRP A 153 11.37 -7.24 18.98
C TRP A 153 12.29 -6.17 19.58
N GLY A 154 11.84 -5.49 20.61
CA GLY A 154 12.53 -4.36 21.22
C GLY A 154 12.15 -3.01 20.61
N PRO A 155 12.46 -1.90 21.33
CA PRO A 155 12.12 -0.54 20.88
C PRO A 155 13.12 0.04 19.87
N GLN A 156 14.25 -0.64 19.66
CA GLN A 156 15.34 -0.15 18.81
C GLN A 156 15.06 -0.36 17.32
N GLN A 157 15.70 0.46 16.51
CA GLN A 157 15.73 0.25 15.07
C GLN A 157 16.47 -1.05 14.72
N ILE A 158 15.89 -1.88 13.86
CA ILE A 158 16.49 -3.11 13.36
C ILE A 158 16.86 -2.92 11.89
N ALA A 159 18.11 -3.24 11.54
CA ALA A 159 18.54 -3.23 10.15
C ALA A 159 17.90 -4.41 9.41
N LEU A 160 17.42 -4.15 8.20
CA LEU A 160 16.87 -5.14 7.28
C LEU A 160 17.60 -5.04 5.93
N PRO A 161 18.82 -5.60 5.84
CA PRO A 161 19.59 -5.50 4.61
C PRO A 161 18.94 -6.25 3.45
N LEU A 162 19.08 -5.69 2.25
CA LEU A 162 18.61 -6.37 1.04
C LEU A 162 19.37 -7.69 0.83
N PRO A 163 18.68 -8.76 0.41
CA PRO A 163 19.33 -9.99 -0.07
C PRO A 163 20.31 -9.70 -1.21
N GLU A 164 21.37 -10.50 -1.30
CA GLU A 164 22.50 -10.28 -2.20
C GLU A 164 22.09 -10.05 -3.66
N ALA A 165 21.17 -10.87 -4.19
CA ALA A 165 20.69 -10.76 -5.56
C ALA A 165 19.93 -9.46 -5.86
N LEU A 166 19.36 -8.79 -4.84
CA LEU A 166 18.61 -7.56 -4.97
C LEU A 166 19.46 -6.31 -4.70
N ARG A 167 20.74 -6.50 -4.31
CA ARG A 167 21.69 -5.41 -4.15
C ARG A 167 22.22 -4.93 -5.48
N GLY A 168 22.68 -3.68 -5.48
CA GLY A 168 23.24 -3.03 -6.66
C GLY A 168 22.19 -2.53 -7.64
N ALA A 169 22.67 -2.08 -8.79
CA ALA A 169 21.86 -1.45 -9.82
C ALA A 169 22.09 -2.11 -11.19
N VAL A 170 21.08 -2.04 -12.03
CA VAL A 170 21.17 -2.31 -13.46
C VAL A 170 21.51 -0.98 -14.13
N LEU A 171 22.60 -0.96 -14.88
CA LEU A 171 23.03 0.22 -15.63
C LEU A 171 22.33 0.23 -17.00
N TRP A 172 21.70 1.36 -17.31
CA TRP A 172 21.12 1.62 -18.64
C TRP A 172 21.70 2.96 -19.14
N GLY A 173 22.81 2.87 -19.88
CA GLY A 173 23.65 4.03 -20.16
C GLY A 173 24.20 4.60 -18.85
N ASP A 174 23.99 5.88 -18.62
CA ASP A 174 24.39 6.57 -17.38
C ASP A 174 23.34 6.48 -16.25
N ALA A 175 22.19 5.85 -16.49
CA ALA A 175 21.16 5.67 -15.48
C ALA A 175 21.43 4.39 -14.66
N ALA A 176 21.42 4.53 -13.32
CA ALA A 176 21.58 3.42 -12.39
C ALA A 176 20.24 3.11 -11.71
N ILE A 177 19.62 2.00 -12.06
CA ILE A 177 18.33 1.55 -11.53
C ILE A 177 18.56 0.43 -10.52
N GLU A 178 18.25 0.65 -9.25
CA GLU A 178 18.37 -0.38 -8.21
C GLU A 178 17.49 -1.59 -8.54
N LYS A 179 18.07 -2.80 -8.45
CA LYS A 179 17.37 -4.06 -8.73
C LYS A 179 16.11 -4.23 -7.88
N TYR A 180 16.19 -3.84 -6.60
CA TYR A 180 15.05 -3.92 -5.68
C TYR A 180 13.86 -3.06 -6.16
N ARG A 181 14.11 -1.89 -6.74
CA ARG A 181 13.04 -1.01 -7.27
C ARG A 181 12.28 -1.67 -8.42
N LEU A 182 12.97 -2.42 -9.27
CA LEU A 182 12.32 -3.20 -10.34
C LEU A 182 11.42 -4.30 -9.76
N LEU A 183 11.90 -5.03 -8.73
CA LEU A 183 11.09 -6.01 -8.02
C LEU A 183 9.83 -5.35 -7.42
N ALA A 184 9.97 -4.19 -6.78
CA ALA A 184 8.86 -3.47 -6.18
C ALA A 184 7.78 -3.10 -7.21
N VAL A 185 8.18 -2.64 -8.39
CA VAL A 185 7.25 -2.35 -9.49
C VAL A 185 6.53 -3.63 -9.95
N VAL A 186 7.25 -4.73 -10.13
CA VAL A 186 6.66 -6.01 -10.55
C VAL A 186 5.65 -6.53 -9.52
N VAL A 187 6.02 -6.53 -8.23
CA VAL A 187 5.11 -6.96 -7.15
C VAL A 187 3.88 -6.06 -7.07
N GLY A 188 4.05 -4.74 -7.15
CA GLY A 188 2.94 -3.79 -7.13
C GLY A 188 1.98 -3.98 -8.31
N LEU A 189 2.51 -4.18 -9.53
CA LEU A 189 1.70 -4.49 -10.71
C LEU A 189 0.98 -5.84 -10.59
N ALA A 190 1.64 -6.85 -10.03
CA ALA A 190 1.02 -8.16 -9.80
C ALA A 190 -0.15 -8.04 -8.80
N VAL A 191 0.04 -7.33 -7.69
CA VAL A 191 -1.03 -7.06 -6.70
C VAL A 191 -2.18 -6.31 -7.36
N TRP A 192 -1.91 -5.27 -8.14
CA TRP A 192 -2.94 -4.52 -8.86
C TRP A 192 -3.71 -5.41 -9.84
N ALA A 193 -3.01 -6.21 -10.64
CA ALA A 193 -3.62 -7.09 -11.63
C ALA A 193 -4.52 -8.15 -10.96
N VAL A 194 -4.04 -8.77 -9.87
CA VAL A 194 -4.82 -9.75 -9.09
C VAL A 194 -6.06 -9.09 -8.48
N GLN A 195 -5.93 -7.92 -7.86
CA GLN A 195 -7.08 -7.19 -7.31
C GLN A 195 -8.11 -6.84 -8.39
N MET A 196 -7.67 -6.30 -9.51
CA MET A 196 -8.55 -5.96 -10.63
C MET A 196 -9.25 -7.21 -11.18
N TRP A 197 -8.53 -8.33 -11.30
CA TRP A 197 -9.12 -9.59 -11.74
C TRP A 197 -10.16 -10.11 -10.75
N VAL A 198 -9.85 -10.14 -9.43
CA VAL A 198 -10.77 -10.56 -8.38
C VAL A 198 -12.03 -9.69 -8.38
N LEU A 199 -11.86 -8.36 -8.36
CA LEU A 199 -12.98 -7.43 -8.28
C LEU A 199 -13.85 -7.42 -9.55
N SER A 200 -13.26 -7.61 -10.74
CA SER A 200 -13.99 -7.48 -12.02
C SER A 200 -14.54 -8.81 -12.56
N ARG A 201 -13.89 -9.94 -12.26
CA ARG A 201 -14.14 -11.23 -12.92
C ARG A 201 -14.65 -12.33 -11.99
N THR A 202 -14.68 -12.13 -10.65
CA THR A 202 -15.11 -13.17 -9.71
C THR A 202 -16.49 -12.88 -9.09
N LYS A 203 -17.13 -13.94 -8.58
CA LYS A 203 -18.39 -13.82 -7.81
C LYS A 203 -18.20 -13.00 -6.55
N ILE A 204 -17.01 -13.07 -5.93
CA ILE A 204 -16.66 -12.27 -4.76
C ILE A 204 -16.72 -10.78 -5.09
N GLY A 205 -16.11 -10.36 -6.19
CA GLY A 205 -16.17 -8.97 -6.63
C GLY A 205 -17.59 -8.49 -6.99
N LEU A 206 -18.45 -9.38 -7.50
CA LEU A 206 -19.87 -9.06 -7.72
C LEU A 206 -20.60 -8.85 -6.39
N LEU A 207 -20.45 -9.77 -5.43
CA LEU A 207 -21.05 -9.67 -4.10
C LEU A 207 -20.59 -8.44 -3.34
N ILE A 208 -19.31 -8.11 -3.44
CA ILE A 208 -18.72 -6.90 -2.90
C ILE A 208 -19.46 -5.66 -3.43
N ARG A 209 -19.55 -5.50 -4.75
CA ARG A 209 -20.23 -4.35 -5.36
C ARG A 209 -21.72 -4.27 -4.99
N ALA A 210 -22.40 -5.41 -5.00
CA ALA A 210 -23.80 -5.48 -4.58
C ALA A 210 -23.99 -5.10 -3.11
N GLY A 211 -23.12 -5.61 -2.21
CA GLY A 211 -23.18 -5.30 -0.78
C GLY A 211 -22.84 -3.85 -0.42
N VAL A 212 -22.06 -3.15 -1.27
CA VAL A 212 -21.83 -1.70 -1.14
C VAL A 212 -23.06 -0.90 -1.53
N GLN A 213 -23.82 -1.35 -2.56
CA GLN A 213 -25.02 -0.65 -3.02
C GLN A 213 -26.21 -0.89 -2.10
N ASP A 214 -26.45 -2.13 -1.72
CA ASP A 214 -27.58 -2.50 -0.85
C ASP A 214 -27.23 -3.76 -0.04
N ARG A 215 -26.84 -3.54 1.20
CA ARG A 215 -26.49 -4.59 2.13
C ARG A 215 -27.67 -5.48 2.49
N GLU A 216 -28.84 -4.88 2.75
CA GLU A 216 -30.04 -5.60 3.19
C GLU A 216 -30.57 -6.52 2.09
N MET A 217 -30.53 -6.03 0.85
CA MET A 217 -30.91 -6.83 -0.31
C MET A 217 -30.01 -8.06 -0.47
N VAL A 218 -28.68 -7.92 -0.32
CA VAL A 218 -27.77 -9.05 -0.46
C VAL A 218 -27.92 -10.07 0.68
N GLU A 219 -28.19 -9.60 1.91
CA GLU A 219 -28.52 -10.45 3.05
C GLU A 219 -29.85 -11.19 2.85
N SER A 220 -30.87 -10.55 2.29
CA SER A 220 -32.17 -11.17 1.98
C SER A 220 -32.08 -12.23 0.88
N LEU A 221 -31.09 -12.12 -0.02
CA LEU A 221 -30.75 -13.15 -1.02
C LEU A 221 -29.97 -14.34 -0.42
N GLY A 222 -29.74 -14.36 0.90
CA GLY A 222 -29.10 -15.46 1.62
C GLY A 222 -27.56 -15.41 1.63
N TYR A 223 -26.94 -14.33 1.16
CA TYR A 223 -25.48 -14.21 1.20
C TYR A 223 -25.02 -13.64 2.54
N PRO A 224 -24.07 -14.30 3.25
CA PRO A 224 -23.58 -13.86 4.55
C PRO A 224 -22.59 -12.70 4.40
N ILE A 225 -23.07 -11.47 4.24
CA ILE A 225 -22.25 -10.23 4.06
C ILE A 225 -21.21 -10.10 5.16
N ARG A 226 -21.55 -10.50 6.37
CA ARG A 226 -20.62 -10.46 7.50
C ARG A 226 -19.36 -11.28 7.27
N ARG A 227 -19.46 -12.48 6.66
CA ARG A 227 -18.27 -13.31 6.32
C ARG A 227 -17.45 -12.63 5.23
N LEU A 228 -18.13 -11.97 4.30
CA LEU A 228 -17.48 -11.21 3.25
C LEU A 228 -16.66 -10.05 3.84
N PHE A 229 -17.20 -9.31 4.79
CA PHE A 229 -16.50 -8.20 5.46
C PHE A 229 -15.27 -8.67 6.22
N VAL A 230 -15.37 -9.75 6.99
CA VAL A 230 -14.20 -10.37 7.64
C VAL A 230 -13.16 -10.74 6.58
N GLY A 231 -13.55 -11.38 5.49
CA GLY A 231 -12.65 -11.74 4.39
C GLY A 231 -11.94 -10.53 3.78
N VAL A 232 -12.67 -9.43 3.54
CA VAL A 232 -12.12 -8.17 3.03
C VAL A 232 -11.12 -7.56 4.00
N PHE A 233 -11.43 -7.53 5.30
CA PHE A 233 -10.54 -7.02 6.32
C PHE A 233 -9.26 -7.84 6.43
N VAL A 234 -9.38 -9.17 6.37
CA VAL A 234 -8.24 -10.11 6.37
C VAL A 234 -7.33 -9.90 5.16
N VAL A 235 -7.91 -9.79 3.96
CA VAL A 235 -7.15 -9.50 2.74
C VAL A 235 -6.49 -8.13 2.83
N GLY A 236 -7.20 -7.12 3.32
CA GLY A 236 -6.65 -5.77 3.53
C GLY A 236 -5.46 -5.77 4.49
N SER A 237 -5.57 -6.50 5.61
CA SER A 237 -4.49 -6.67 6.58
C SER A 237 -3.30 -7.45 6.00
N ALA A 238 -3.55 -8.50 5.21
CA ALA A 238 -2.51 -9.25 4.50
C ALA A 238 -1.73 -8.36 3.51
N LEU A 239 -2.43 -7.52 2.73
CA LEU A 239 -1.81 -6.56 1.82
C LEU A 239 -1.00 -5.50 2.58
N ALA A 240 -1.48 -5.04 3.73
CA ALA A 240 -0.71 -4.16 4.60
C ALA A 240 0.58 -4.84 5.09
N GLY A 241 0.51 -6.11 5.50
CA GLY A 241 1.68 -6.91 5.88
C GLY A 241 2.68 -7.06 4.73
N LEU A 242 2.19 -7.38 3.51
CA LEU A 242 3.03 -7.43 2.31
C LEU A 242 3.71 -6.07 2.04
N GLY A 243 2.93 -4.99 2.10
CA GLY A 243 3.45 -3.64 1.94
C GLY A 243 4.50 -3.29 2.99
N GLY A 244 4.32 -3.77 4.22
CA GLY A 244 5.29 -3.63 5.32
C GLY A 244 6.63 -4.31 5.03
N VAL A 245 6.61 -5.54 4.49
CA VAL A 245 7.83 -6.22 4.02
C VAL A 245 8.53 -5.39 2.96
N MET A 246 7.76 -4.96 1.94
CA MET A 246 8.30 -4.17 0.84
C MET A 246 8.86 -2.82 1.30
N TRP A 247 8.18 -2.15 2.23
CA TRP A 247 8.64 -0.87 2.78
C TRP A 247 9.88 -1.03 3.66
N GLY A 248 9.92 -2.08 4.51
CA GLY A 248 11.09 -2.40 5.34
C GLY A 248 12.34 -2.67 4.50
N LEU A 249 12.22 -3.46 3.45
CA LEU A 249 13.31 -3.71 2.49
C LEU A 249 13.70 -2.45 1.70
N TYR A 250 12.73 -1.59 1.35
CA TYR A 250 13.00 -0.32 0.67
C TYR A 250 13.81 0.63 1.56
N GLN A 251 13.45 0.73 2.83
CA GLN A 251 14.14 1.57 3.81
C GLN A 251 15.41 0.91 4.38
N GLN A 252 15.57 -0.40 4.20
CA GLN A 252 16.64 -1.24 4.76
C GLN A 252 16.74 -1.18 6.29
N ASN A 253 15.68 -0.72 6.92
CA ASN A 253 15.53 -0.67 8.37
C ASN A 253 14.05 -0.71 8.76
N VAL A 254 13.78 -1.13 9.99
CA VAL A 254 12.44 -1.12 10.58
C VAL A 254 12.48 -0.48 11.96
N VAL A 255 11.46 0.31 12.24
CA VAL A 255 11.22 0.93 13.56
C VAL A 255 9.77 0.68 13.95
N PRO A 256 9.44 0.53 15.26
CA PRO A 256 8.07 0.25 15.69
C PRO A 256 7.05 1.27 15.19
N GLN A 257 7.44 2.55 15.12
CA GLN A 257 6.58 3.67 14.71
C GLN A 257 6.38 3.79 13.19
N MET A 258 7.02 2.93 12.37
CA MET A 258 6.96 3.03 10.92
C MET A 258 5.53 2.94 10.38
N GLY A 259 4.68 2.16 11.04
CA GLY A 259 3.27 2.03 10.66
C GLY A 259 2.51 3.34 10.74
N ALA A 260 2.67 4.08 11.83
CA ALA A 260 2.06 5.39 12.01
C ALA A 260 2.57 6.42 11.00
N GLN A 261 3.88 6.42 10.73
CA GLN A 261 4.52 7.34 9.77
C GLN A 261 4.00 7.12 8.33
N VAL A 262 3.91 5.86 7.90
CA VAL A 262 3.45 5.50 6.56
C VAL A 262 1.94 5.69 6.41
N ASN A 263 1.19 5.55 7.49
CA ASN A 263 -0.28 5.69 7.49
C ASN A 263 -0.71 7.05 6.94
N VAL A 264 0.04 8.14 7.23
CA VAL A 264 -0.23 9.48 6.69
C VAL A 264 -0.14 9.49 5.17
N LEU A 265 0.89 8.86 4.58
CA LEU A 265 1.05 8.76 3.11
C LEU A 265 -0.09 7.95 2.50
N ILE A 266 -0.52 6.88 3.17
CA ILE A 266 -1.64 6.04 2.71
C ILE A 266 -2.93 6.85 2.68
N PHE A 267 -3.23 7.63 3.72
CA PHE A 267 -4.41 8.51 3.73
C PHE A 267 -4.34 9.56 2.62
N ILE A 268 -3.20 10.19 2.39
CA ILE A 268 -3.01 11.11 1.25
C ILE A 268 -3.36 10.40 -0.07
N VAL A 269 -2.85 9.19 -0.28
CA VAL A 269 -3.08 8.40 -1.51
C VAL A 269 -4.56 8.05 -1.70
N ILE A 270 -5.24 7.57 -0.67
CA ILE A 270 -6.66 7.18 -0.81
C ILE A 270 -7.58 8.39 -0.98
N ILE A 271 -7.21 9.54 -0.40
CA ILE A 271 -7.95 10.81 -0.60
C ILE A 271 -7.74 11.31 -2.03
N ILE A 272 -6.50 11.35 -2.53
CA ILE A 272 -6.18 11.70 -3.92
C ILE A 272 -6.92 10.76 -4.88
N GLY A 273 -6.85 9.46 -4.62
CA GLY A 273 -7.45 8.44 -5.49
C GLY A 273 -8.98 8.49 -5.54
N GLY A 274 -9.59 8.95 -4.47
CA GLY A 274 -11.01 8.83 -4.17
C GLY A 274 -11.28 7.62 -3.28
N LEU A 275 -11.93 7.87 -2.15
CA LEU A 275 -12.18 6.87 -1.11
C LEU A 275 -12.87 5.62 -1.67
N GLY A 276 -12.27 4.44 -1.46
CA GLY A 276 -12.78 3.15 -1.90
C GLY A 276 -12.46 2.79 -3.36
N SER A 277 -11.76 3.63 -4.11
CA SER A 277 -11.40 3.38 -5.51
C SER A 277 -9.99 2.76 -5.63
N THR A 278 -9.91 1.48 -5.99
CA THR A 278 -8.62 0.78 -6.19
C THR A 278 -7.82 1.38 -7.36
N GLY A 279 -8.51 1.74 -8.46
CA GLY A 279 -7.87 2.39 -9.61
C GLY A 279 -7.37 3.79 -9.28
N GLY A 280 -8.16 4.54 -8.48
CA GLY A 280 -7.77 5.85 -7.98
C GLY A 280 -6.59 5.75 -7.01
N ALA A 281 -6.58 4.77 -6.12
CA ALA A 281 -5.46 4.53 -5.19
C ALA A 281 -4.14 4.25 -5.92
N LEU A 282 -4.17 3.52 -7.05
CA LEU A 282 -2.98 3.31 -7.88
C LEU A 282 -2.44 4.64 -8.41
N ILE A 283 -3.29 5.46 -9.02
CA ILE A 283 -2.87 6.75 -9.59
C ILE A 283 -2.37 7.68 -8.48
N GLY A 284 -3.11 7.77 -7.36
CA GLY A 284 -2.71 8.57 -6.21
C GLY A 284 -1.34 8.15 -5.66
N ALA A 285 -1.10 6.84 -5.55
CA ALA A 285 0.17 6.29 -5.08
C ALA A 285 1.34 6.60 -6.03
N LEU A 286 1.13 6.46 -7.34
CA LEU A 286 2.13 6.80 -8.34
C LEU A 286 2.46 8.30 -8.32
N LEU A 287 1.45 9.15 -8.22
CA LEU A 287 1.65 10.61 -8.13
C LEU A 287 2.43 10.99 -6.86
N VAL A 288 2.07 10.42 -5.71
CA VAL A 288 2.78 10.64 -4.43
C VAL A 288 4.21 10.15 -4.50
N GLY A 289 4.43 8.94 -5.05
CA GLY A 289 5.78 8.37 -5.19
C GLY A 289 6.68 9.20 -6.12
N LEU A 290 6.18 9.64 -7.27
CA LEU A 290 6.90 10.51 -8.20
C LEU A 290 7.19 11.87 -7.57
N MET A 291 6.16 12.51 -6.98
CA MET A 291 6.30 13.82 -6.35
C MET A 291 7.32 13.80 -5.21
N ALA A 292 7.27 12.79 -4.35
CA ALA A 292 8.23 12.63 -3.25
C ALA A 292 9.67 12.48 -3.74
N ASN A 293 9.90 11.66 -4.79
CA ASN A 293 11.23 11.43 -5.33
C ASN A 293 11.78 12.68 -6.05
N TYR A 294 10.99 13.34 -6.89
CA TYR A 294 11.42 14.53 -7.59
C TYR A 294 11.68 15.70 -6.64
N THR A 295 10.74 15.94 -5.71
CA THR A 295 10.91 17.01 -4.72
C THR A 295 12.03 16.68 -3.74
N GLY A 296 12.19 15.42 -3.36
CA GLY A 296 13.29 14.96 -2.52
C GLY A 296 14.66 15.21 -3.13
N PHE A 297 14.77 15.13 -4.46
CA PHE A 297 16.01 15.46 -5.20
C PHE A 297 16.21 16.97 -5.34
N LEU A 298 15.18 17.72 -5.75
CA LEU A 298 15.27 19.16 -6.04
C LEU A 298 15.32 20.01 -4.77
N ALA A 299 14.51 19.66 -3.77
CA ALA A 299 14.33 20.43 -2.54
C ALA A 299 13.96 19.50 -1.37
N PRO A 300 14.93 18.78 -0.76
CA PRO A 300 14.67 17.74 0.25
C PRO A 300 13.80 18.21 1.43
N LYS A 301 13.95 19.47 1.83
CA LYS A 301 13.17 20.08 2.93
C LYS A 301 11.67 20.18 2.62
N LEU A 302 11.28 20.16 1.34
CA LEU A 302 9.91 20.32 0.89
C LEU A 302 9.25 18.97 0.52
N ALA A 303 9.95 17.84 0.60
CA ALA A 303 9.46 16.54 0.14
C ALA A 303 8.15 16.11 0.82
N LEU A 304 8.02 16.26 2.13
CA LEU A 304 6.76 15.95 2.85
C LEU A 304 5.66 16.96 2.54
N PHE A 305 6.01 18.24 2.47
CA PHE A 305 5.05 19.29 2.12
C PHE A 305 4.51 19.13 0.71
N SER A 306 5.32 18.68 -0.24
CA SER A 306 4.92 18.48 -1.63
C SER A 306 3.78 17.49 -1.80
N ASN A 307 3.75 16.41 -1.00
CA ASN A 307 2.67 15.42 -1.03
C ASN A 307 1.35 15.99 -0.49
N ILE A 308 1.42 16.83 0.55
CA ILE A 308 0.24 17.55 1.09
C ILE A 308 -0.25 18.58 0.08
N ALA A 309 0.66 19.33 -0.53
CA ALA A 309 0.33 20.32 -1.57
C ALA A 309 -0.29 19.65 -2.81
N LEU A 310 0.23 18.49 -3.23
CA LEU A 310 -0.34 17.68 -4.30
C LEU A 310 -1.77 17.26 -3.97
N MET A 311 -2.01 16.75 -2.75
CA MET A 311 -3.34 16.38 -2.29
C MET A 311 -4.29 17.58 -2.32
N ALA A 312 -3.89 18.71 -1.76
CA ALA A 312 -4.69 19.93 -1.76
C ALA A 312 -5.02 20.41 -3.19
N GLY A 313 -4.03 20.41 -4.08
CA GLY A 313 -4.22 20.78 -5.49
C GLY A 313 -5.21 19.87 -6.22
N ILE A 314 -5.14 18.56 -5.99
CA ILE A 314 -6.08 17.61 -6.58
C ILE A 314 -7.49 17.81 -6.01
N LEU A 315 -7.64 18.01 -4.70
CA LEU A 315 -8.95 18.24 -4.07
C LEU A 315 -9.59 19.58 -4.50
N LEU A 316 -8.80 20.61 -4.75
CA LEU A 316 -9.30 21.87 -5.33
C LEU A 316 -9.81 21.69 -6.77
N TRP A 317 -9.18 20.81 -7.54
CA TRP A 317 -9.62 20.47 -8.89
C TRP A 317 -10.76 19.47 -8.92
N ARG A 318 -10.68 18.41 -8.08
CA ARG A 318 -11.67 17.34 -7.95
C ARG A 318 -11.88 16.99 -6.47
N PRO A 319 -12.86 17.59 -5.80
CA PRO A 319 -13.10 17.38 -4.36
C PRO A 319 -13.38 15.93 -3.95
N GLN A 320 -13.86 15.11 -4.89
CA GLN A 320 -14.17 13.69 -4.65
C GLN A 320 -12.98 12.76 -4.95
N GLY A 321 -11.81 13.31 -5.28
CA GLY A 321 -10.66 12.55 -5.75
C GLY A 321 -10.67 12.25 -7.25
N VAL A 322 -9.62 11.58 -7.71
CA VAL A 322 -9.35 11.33 -9.14
C VAL A 322 -10.37 10.39 -9.77
N TYR A 323 -10.74 9.32 -9.07
CA TYR A 323 -11.75 8.34 -9.48
C TYR A 323 -12.69 8.01 -8.33
N PRO A 324 -13.68 8.87 -8.06
CA PRO A 324 -14.66 8.58 -7.01
C PRO A 324 -15.45 7.32 -7.36
N VAL A 325 -15.74 6.50 -6.36
CA VAL A 325 -16.75 5.43 -6.48
C VAL A 325 -18.11 6.12 -6.62
N ALA A 326 -18.82 5.81 -7.72
CA ALA A 326 -20.07 6.47 -8.07
C ALA A 326 -21.05 6.50 -6.89
N ASN A 327 -21.51 7.70 -6.59
CA ASN A 327 -22.58 8.12 -5.65
C ASN A 327 -22.79 7.20 -4.43
N ARG A 328 -22.18 7.59 -3.34
CA ARG A 328 -22.74 7.44 -1.99
C ARG A 328 -23.57 8.67 -1.64
#